data_0850f63415b0a90ab64576e725f4de1f
#
_entry.id   0850f63415b0a90ab64576e725f4de1f
#
_cell.length_a   1.000
_cell.length_b   1.000
_cell.length_c   1.000
_cell.angle_alpha   90.00
_cell.angle_beta   90.00
_cell.angle_gamma   90.00
#
_symmetry.space_group_name_H-M   'P 1'
#
loop_
_entity.id
_entity.type
_entity.pdbx_description
1 polymer ?
#
loop_
_entity_poly.entity_id
_entity_poly.type
_entity_poly.pdbx_seq_one_letter_code
_entity_poly.pdbx_strand_id
1 'polypeptide(L)'
;MNKTILTITGSDGTGGSGVQADMRCISQLGGVAASAVTSITVQNTLGIQEFYDLPASVVRQQVEAIVNDLQPQVVKIGLLRRIDVVEALADVLQRYRPRHVIYAPVLRSTRGDQLVSPSVYDAVKRLLIPLCTVVLEPSDLPAGPRRHGNANQLSSALAFYLSQGEEIDDAMLHARTYLGQLPADYAEGSSRSEELYNQFLSAVEKYYNRYADVSFYAEELNVSARYLGQVTRNIASRSPKSVIDERIISEISTLLSSTNRPLKDIAQTLGFSSQAHLSRFFKKRKGISPSEYKVQHKHK
;
A
#
# COMPACT_ATOMS: atom_id res chain seq x y z
N MET A 1 35.77 5.44 13.98
CA MET A 1 35.15 4.85 12.78
C MET A 1 33.90 5.65 12.42
N ASN A 2 33.68 5.91 11.16
CA ASN A 2 32.42 6.55 10.71
C ASN A 2 31.27 5.56 10.91
N LYS A 3 30.29 5.89 11.80
CA LYS A 3 29.17 5.04 12.15
C LYS A 3 27.92 5.31 11.28
N THR A 4 28.11 6.02 10.16
CA THR A 4 27.02 6.28 9.22
C THR A 4 26.62 4.99 8.51
N ILE A 5 25.33 4.71 8.49
CA ILE A 5 24.72 3.58 7.80
C ILE A 5 24.04 4.11 6.55
N LEU A 6 24.32 3.50 5.38
CA LEU A 6 23.60 3.81 4.15
C LEU A 6 22.41 2.87 3.98
N THR A 7 21.19 3.41 3.92
CA THR A 7 20.01 2.66 3.52
C THR A 7 19.62 2.96 2.07
N ILE A 8 19.36 1.90 1.29
CA ILE A 8 19.02 1.95 -0.14
C ILE A 8 17.70 1.20 -0.32
N THR A 9 16.59 1.93 -0.47
CA THR A 9 15.26 1.32 -0.60
C THR A 9 14.23 2.32 -1.15
N GLY A 10 12.99 1.89 -1.32
CA GLY A 10 11.89 2.78 -1.69
C GLY A 10 11.49 3.74 -0.57
N SER A 11 10.78 4.80 -0.94
CA SER A 11 10.17 5.75 0.00
C SER A 11 8.75 5.30 0.37
N ASP A 12 8.37 5.45 1.63
CA ASP A 12 7.02 5.27 2.14
C ASP A 12 6.54 6.54 2.85
N GLY A 13 5.63 7.27 2.20
CA GLY A 13 5.10 8.54 2.72
C GLY A 13 4.36 8.42 4.06
N THR A 14 3.94 7.22 4.47
CA THR A 14 3.35 6.99 5.80
C THR A 14 4.39 6.85 6.91
N GLY A 15 5.66 6.68 6.54
CA GLY A 15 6.76 6.46 7.47
C GLY A 15 6.78 5.07 8.10
N GLY A 16 5.88 4.16 7.73
CA GLY A 16 5.79 2.81 8.30
C GLY A 16 6.85 1.86 7.76
N SER A 17 7.37 2.09 6.57
CA SER A 17 8.42 1.31 5.91
C SER A 17 9.36 2.21 5.10
N GLY A 18 10.15 1.65 4.21
CA GLY A 18 11.06 2.37 3.32
C GLY A 18 12.16 3.14 4.04
N VAL A 19 12.76 4.11 3.33
CA VAL A 19 13.85 4.94 3.88
C VAL A 19 13.44 5.67 5.15
N GLN A 20 12.19 6.07 5.28
CA GLN A 20 11.68 6.80 6.43
C GLN A 20 11.70 5.93 7.71
N ALA A 21 11.25 4.70 7.62
CA ALA A 21 11.29 3.76 8.75
C ALA A 21 12.73 3.37 9.10
N ASP A 22 13.59 3.18 8.09
CA ASP A 22 14.99 2.85 8.29
C ASP A 22 15.72 3.98 9.04
N MET A 23 15.60 5.21 8.56
CA MET A 23 16.25 6.37 9.17
C MET A 23 15.77 6.58 10.60
N ARG A 24 14.47 6.44 10.84
CA ARG A 24 13.89 6.57 12.18
C ARG A 24 14.41 5.47 13.12
N CYS A 25 14.43 4.21 12.71
CA CYS A 25 14.93 3.10 13.51
C CYS A 25 16.40 3.31 13.90
N ILE A 26 17.24 3.64 12.92
CA ILE A 26 18.68 3.90 13.15
C ILE A 26 18.86 5.09 14.10
N SER A 27 18.12 6.17 13.93
CA SER A 27 18.18 7.35 14.78
C SER A 27 17.70 7.08 16.21
N GLN A 28 16.64 6.28 16.40
CA GLN A 28 16.15 5.88 17.72
C GLN A 28 17.17 5.04 18.50
N LEU A 29 17.97 4.27 17.80
CA LEU A 29 19.09 3.50 18.39
C LEU A 29 20.34 4.36 18.63
N GLY A 30 20.32 5.65 18.25
CA GLY A 30 21.46 6.57 18.41
C GLY A 30 22.48 6.52 17.26
N GLY A 31 22.13 5.91 16.13
CA GLY A 31 22.95 5.86 14.92
C GLY A 31 22.70 7.03 13.98
N VAL A 32 23.55 7.16 12.96
CA VAL A 32 23.43 8.14 11.88
C VAL A 32 23.14 7.39 10.58
N ALA A 33 22.07 7.78 9.89
CA ALA A 33 21.67 7.19 8.62
C ALA A 33 21.79 8.21 7.46
N ALA A 34 22.34 7.74 6.34
CA ALA A 34 22.20 8.35 5.03
C ALA A 34 21.28 7.48 4.17
N SER A 35 20.61 8.04 3.17
CA SER A 35 19.65 7.28 2.36
C SER A 35 19.78 7.55 0.87
N ALA A 36 19.63 6.48 0.07
CA ALA A 36 19.41 6.54 -1.37
C ALA A 36 18.05 5.92 -1.70
N VAL A 37 17.20 6.69 -2.39
CA VAL A 37 15.84 6.27 -2.75
C VAL A 37 15.85 5.54 -4.09
N THR A 38 15.24 4.36 -4.16
CA THR A 38 15.10 3.57 -5.39
C THR A 38 13.77 3.78 -6.10
N SER A 39 12.73 4.09 -5.34
CA SER A 39 11.38 4.37 -5.85
C SER A 39 10.61 5.26 -4.88
N ILE A 40 9.74 6.09 -5.42
CA ILE A 40 8.79 6.89 -4.64
C ILE A 40 7.43 6.21 -4.71
N THR A 41 6.77 6.01 -3.57
CA THR A 41 5.41 5.49 -3.54
C THR A 41 4.41 6.61 -3.30
N VAL A 42 3.30 6.60 -4.05
CA VAL A 42 2.07 7.27 -3.66
C VAL A 42 1.31 6.29 -2.78
N GLN A 43 1.36 6.50 -1.47
CA GLN A 43 0.92 5.51 -0.49
C GLN A 43 0.19 6.18 0.68
N ASN A 44 -0.76 5.46 1.25
CA ASN A 44 -1.42 5.79 2.51
C ASN A 44 -1.60 4.52 3.36
N THR A 45 -2.26 4.63 4.51
CA THR A 45 -2.53 3.49 5.42
C THR A 45 -3.37 2.37 4.79
N LEU A 46 -4.08 2.65 3.69
CA LEU A 46 -4.85 1.66 2.92
C LEU A 46 -3.99 0.91 1.87
N GLY A 47 -2.74 1.29 1.67
CA GLY A 47 -1.79 0.64 0.78
C GLY A 47 -1.21 1.54 -0.30
N ILE A 48 -0.41 0.93 -1.17
CA ILE A 48 0.29 1.61 -2.25
C ILE A 48 -0.68 1.83 -3.41
N GLN A 49 -0.73 3.07 -3.89
CA GLN A 49 -1.57 3.46 -5.03
C GLN A 49 -0.77 3.47 -6.33
N GLU A 50 0.50 3.88 -6.26
CA GLU A 50 1.35 4.05 -7.43
C GLU A 50 2.83 4.01 -7.04
N PHE A 51 3.68 3.60 -7.99
CA PHE A 51 5.13 3.62 -7.87
C PHE A 51 5.73 4.52 -8.95
N TYR A 52 6.71 5.32 -8.54
CA TYR A 52 7.61 6.03 -9.43
C TYR A 52 9.02 5.50 -9.20
N ASP A 53 9.41 4.51 -10.00
CA ASP A 53 10.74 3.92 -9.93
C ASP A 53 11.77 4.90 -10.49
N LEU A 54 12.82 5.20 -9.71
CA LEU A 54 13.86 6.13 -10.14
C LEU A 54 14.79 5.46 -11.17
N PRO A 55 15.29 6.25 -12.15
CA PRO A 55 16.29 5.77 -13.11
C PRO A 55 17.54 5.26 -12.40
N ALA A 56 18.16 4.20 -12.92
CA ALA A 56 19.38 3.62 -12.37
C ALA A 56 20.53 4.64 -12.24
N SER A 57 20.63 5.57 -13.19
CA SER A 57 21.63 6.67 -13.13
C SER A 57 21.42 7.57 -11.90
N VAL A 58 20.16 7.88 -11.55
CA VAL A 58 19.85 8.70 -10.37
C VAL A 58 20.16 7.94 -9.08
N VAL A 59 19.79 6.66 -9.00
CA VAL A 59 20.08 5.83 -7.83
C VAL A 59 21.59 5.68 -7.65
N ARG A 60 22.33 5.40 -8.73
CA ARG A 60 23.81 5.33 -8.72
C ARG A 60 24.41 6.63 -8.19
N GLN A 61 24.01 7.78 -8.71
CA GLN A 61 24.53 9.09 -8.30
C GLN A 61 24.25 9.38 -6.83
N GLN A 62 23.09 9.03 -6.30
CA GLN A 62 22.79 9.16 -4.87
C GLN A 62 23.76 8.34 -4.02
N VAL A 63 23.97 7.06 -4.39
CA VAL A 63 24.87 6.16 -3.66
C VAL A 63 26.32 6.65 -3.76
N GLU A 64 26.81 6.98 -4.96
CA GLU A 64 28.18 7.44 -5.18
C GLU A 64 28.47 8.76 -4.43
N ALA A 65 27.53 9.69 -4.38
CA ALA A 65 27.67 10.92 -3.60
C ALA A 65 27.89 10.61 -2.10
N ILE A 66 27.12 9.66 -1.56
CA ILE A 66 27.18 9.29 -0.14
C ILE A 66 28.44 8.49 0.17
N VAL A 67 28.78 7.49 -0.66
CA VAL A 67 29.96 6.65 -0.39
C VAL A 67 31.27 7.41 -0.56
N ASN A 68 31.32 8.38 -1.45
CA ASN A 68 32.52 9.21 -1.66
C ASN A 68 32.76 10.20 -0.51
N ASP A 69 31.70 10.70 0.12
CA ASP A 69 31.78 11.68 1.20
C ASP A 69 31.80 11.03 2.59
N LEU A 70 30.78 10.20 2.88
CA LEU A 70 30.56 9.64 4.23
C LEU A 70 31.21 8.30 4.48
N GLN A 71 31.63 7.58 3.45
CA GLN A 71 32.29 6.26 3.53
C GLN A 71 31.61 5.27 4.51
N PRO A 72 30.29 5.00 4.36
CA PRO A 72 29.56 4.11 5.26
C PRO A 72 30.09 2.68 5.15
N GLN A 73 30.43 2.05 6.27
CA GLN A 73 30.92 0.67 6.30
C GLN A 73 29.78 -0.36 6.35
N VAL A 74 28.55 0.09 6.60
CA VAL A 74 27.36 -0.75 6.62
C VAL A 74 26.36 -0.19 5.62
N VAL A 75 25.93 -1.04 4.69
CA VAL A 75 24.92 -0.73 3.67
C VAL A 75 23.74 -1.67 3.85
N LYS A 76 22.55 -1.11 4.04
CA LYS A 76 21.28 -1.85 4.09
C LYS A 76 20.51 -1.62 2.81
N ILE A 77 20.05 -2.70 2.17
CA ILE A 77 19.30 -2.67 0.91
C ILE A 77 17.92 -3.29 1.14
N GLY A 78 16.88 -2.61 0.68
CA GLY A 78 15.48 -3.06 0.78
C GLY A 78 14.85 -3.28 -0.59
N LEU A 79 13.75 -2.57 -0.87
CA LEU A 79 12.95 -2.71 -2.09
C LEU A 79 13.73 -2.29 -3.34
N LEU A 80 13.89 -3.21 -4.27
CA LEU A 80 14.44 -2.99 -5.63
C LEU A 80 13.42 -3.50 -6.65
N ARG A 81 13.06 -2.64 -7.62
CA ARG A 81 11.98 -2.93 -8.58
C ARG A 81 12.45 -2.98 -10.04
N ARG A 82 13.70 -2.63 -10.31
CA ARG A 82 14.28 -2.53 -11.66
C ARG A 82 15.59 -3.30 -11.75
N ILE A 83 15.78 -4.02 -12.85
CA ILE A 83 17.02 -4.80 -13.10
C ILE A 83 18.24 -3.87 -13.22
N ASP A 84 18.10 -2.77 -13.98
CA ASP A 84 19.18 -1.81 -14.18
C ASP A 84 19.62 -1.11 -12.87
N VAL A 85 18.72 -0.96 -11.89
CA VAL A 85 19.07 -0.48 -10.55
C VAL A 85 19.87 -1.55 -9.80
N VAL A 86 19.48 -2.83 -9.89
CA VAL A 86 20.25 -3.94 -9.29
C VAL A 86 21.67 -4.01 -9.85
N GLU A 87 21.81 -3.90 -11.17
CA GLU A 87 23.10 -3.88 -11.86
C GLU A 87 23.97 -2.70 -11.42
N ALA A 88 23.39 -1.50 -11.37
CA ALA A 88 24.06 -0.29 -10.93
C ALA A 88 24.57 -0.40 -9.48
N LEU A 89 23.75 -0.96 -8.58
CA LEU A 89 24.13 -1.15 -7.18
C LEU A 89 25.21 -2.21 -7.02
N ALA A 90 25.11 -3.33 -7.73
CA ALA A 90 26.15 -4.37 -7.71
C ALA A 90 27.51 -3.83 -8.15
N ASP A 91 27.54 -3.03 -9.22
CA ASP A 91 28.76 -2.39 -9.70
C ASP A 91 29.38 -1.43 -8.65
N VAL A 92 28.56 -0.58 -8.01
CA VAL A 92 29.03 0.32 -6.97
C VAL A 92 29.56 -0.45 -5.75
N LEU A 93 28.84 -1.47 -5.29
CA LEU A 93 29.23 -2.27 -4.13
C LEU A 93 30.52 -3.07 -4.38
N GLN A 94 30.70 -3.61 -5.58
CA GLN A 94 31.95 -4.29 -5.97
C GLN A 94 33.18 -3.36 -5.94
N ARG A 95 33.00 -2.09 -6.32
CA ARG A 95 34.07 -1.08 -6.28
C ARG A 95 34.32 -0.55 -4.88
N TYR A 96 33.24 -0.25 -4.15
CA TYR A 96 33.34 0.39 -2.85
C TYR A 96 33.68 -0.57 -1.70
N ARG A 97 33.18 -1.81 -1.73
CA ARG A 97 33.46 -2.91 -0.78
C ARG A 97 33.19 -2.51 0.68
N PRO A 98 32.01 -2.11 1.06
CA PRO A 98 31.68 -1.85 2.46
C PRO A 98 31.84 -3.12 3.29
N ARG A 99 32.13 -2.98 4.59
CA ARG A 99 32.37 -4.13 5.48
C ARG A 99 31.15 -5.05 5.59
N HIS A 100 29.95 -4.45 5.64
CA HIS A 100 28.70 -5.20 5.73
C HIS A 100 27.69 -4.70 4.70
N VAL A 101 27.09 -5.63 3.98
CA VAL A 101 25.96 -5.42 3.07
C VAL A 101 24.81 -6.31 3.55
N ILE A 102 23.71 -5.71 3.95
CA ILE A 102 22.50 -6.40 4.41
C ILE A 102 21.44 -6.26 3.33
N TYR A 103 20.90 -7.36 2.85
CA TYR A 103 19.76 -7.34 1.95
C TYR A 103 18.52 -7.84 2.69
N ALA A 104 17.49 -6.99 2.78
CA ALA A 104 16.19 -7.30 3.34
C ALA A 104 15.14 -7.34 2.21
N PRO A 105 14.86 -8.50 1.61
CA PRO A 105 13.95 -8.61 0.46
C PRO A 105 12.53 -8.19 0.80
N VAL A 106 11.98 -7.26 0.02
CA VAL A 106 10.59 -6.80 0.11
C VAL A 106 9.87 -7.23 -1.18
N LEU A 107 9.54 -8.52 -1.30
CA LEU A 107 8.95 -9.09 -2.51
C LEU A 107 7.44 -8.84 -2.61
N ARG A 108 6.76 -8.75 -1.47
CA ARG A 108 5.31 -8.53 -1.37
C ARG A 108 4.99 -7.48 -0.32
N SER A 109 3.92 -6.73 -0.56
CA SER A 109 3.34 -5.84 0.46
C SER A 109 2.79 -6.63 1.66
N THR A 110 2.51 -5.98 2.76
CA THR A 110 1.81 -6.59 3.91
C THR A 110 0.44 -7.12 3.55
N ARG A 111 -0.16 -6.62 2.48
CA ARG A 111 -1.45 -7.08 1.92
C ARG A 111 -1.32 -8.20 0.89
N GLY A 112 -0.09 -8.64 0.60
CA GLY A 112 0.18 -9.73 -0.34
C GLY A 112 0.42 -9.31 -1.79
N ASP A 113 0.29 -8.02 -2.14
CA ASP A 113 0.55 -7.54 -3.50
C ASP A 113 2.00 -7.78 -3.89
N GLN A 114 2.23 -8.27 -5.10
CA GLN A 114 3.57 -8.46 -5.62
C GLN A 114 4.23 -7.12 -5.92
N LEU A 115 5.34 -6.82 -5.27
CA LEU A 115 6.10 -5.57 -5.41
C LEU A 115 7.27 -5.69 -6.37
N VAL A 116 7.86 -6.87 -6.48
CA VAL A 116 9.05 -7.15 -7.28
C VAL A 116 8.72 -8.26 -8.29
N SER A 117 9.06 -8.05 -9.55
CA SER A 117 8.87 -9.08 -10.58
C SER A 117 9.87 -10.23 -10.40
N PRO A 118 9.54 -11.47 -10.85
CA PRO A 118 10.48 -12.59 -10.78
C PRO A 118 11.83 -12.31 -11.45
N SER A 119 11.83 -11.62 -12.59
CA SER A 119 13.03 -11.27 -13.33
C SER A 119 13.96 -10.33 -12.56
N VAL A 120 13.42 -9.36 -11.82
CA VAL A 120 14.20 -8.49 -10.93
C VAL A 120 14.79 -9.30 -9.78
N TYR A 121 14.00 -10.19 -9.16
CA TYR A 121 14.51 -11.02 -8.07
C TYR A 121 15.58 -12.01 -8.53
N ASP A 122 15.48 -12.54 -9.76
CA ASP A 122 16.55 -13.37 -10.36
C ASP A 122 17.83 -12.57 -10.60
N ALA A 123 17.72 -11.31 -11.02
CA ALA A 123 18.89 -10.42 -11.11
C ALA A 123 19.50 -10.16 -9.72
N VAL A 124 18.70 -9.93 -8.70
CA VAL A 124 19.16 -9.77 -7.31
C VAL A 124 19.92 -11.01 -6.83
N LYS A 125 19.37 -12.22 -7.05
CA LYS A 125 20.04 -13.48 -6.68
C LYS A 125 21.40 -13.64 -7.34
N ARG A 126 21.50 -13.27 -8.60
CA ARG A 126 22.71 -13.44 -9.39
C ARG A 126 23.77 -12.39 -9.10
N LEU A 127 23.38 -11.13 -8.93
CA LEU A 127 24.32 -10.00 -8.92
C LEU A 127 24.54 -9.40 -7.53
N LEU A 128 23.50 -9.35 -6.69
CA LEU A 128 23.54 -8.64 -5.43
C LEU A 128 23.79 -9.58 -4.23
N ILE A 129 23.08 -10.71 -4.14
CA ILE A 129 23.24 -11.66 -3.01
C ILE A 129 24.68 -12.11 -2.81
N PRO A 130 25.48 -12.39 -3.84
CA PRO A 130 26.90 -12.75 -3.66
C PRO A 130 27.76 -11.66 -3.01
N LEU A 131 27.28 -10.42 -2.97
CA LEU A 131 27.96 -9.27 -2.34
C LEU A 131 27.46 -9.00 -0.93
N CYS A 132 26.39 -9.68 -0.49
CA CYS A 132 25.78 -9.46 0.82
C CYS A 132 26.50 -10.29 1.90
N THR A 133 26.71 -9.68 3.06
CA THR A 133 27.17 -10.39 4.27
C THR A 133 25.98 -11.02 5.02
N VAL A 134 24.80 -10.42 4.91
CA VAL A 134 23.55 -10.94 5.47
C VAL A 134 22.42 -10.77 4.46
N VAL A 135 21.66 -11.83 4.25
CA VAL A 135 20.38 -11.80 3.52
C VAL A 135 19.30 -12.23 4.49
N LEU A 136 18.35 -11.33 4.79
CA LEU A 136 17.25 -11.66 5.69
C LEU A 136 16.23 -12.56 5.01
N GLU A 137 15.82 -13.59 5.71
CA GLU A 137 14.75 -14.50 5.30
C GLU A 137 13.44 -14.23 6.05
N PRO A 138 12.30 -14.69 5.54
CA PRO A 138 11.03 -14.60 6.26
C PRO A 138 11.05 -15.24 7.65
N SER A 139 11.87 -16.26 7.87
CA SER A 139 12.11 -16.95 9.14
C SER A 139 12.84 -16.09 10.18
N ASP A 140 13.51 -15.03 9.76
CA ASP A 140 14.20 -14.10 10.66
C ASP A 140 13.22 -13.17 11.38
N LEU A 141 12.02 -12.99 10.82
CA LEU A 141 10.97 -12.18 11.42
C LEU A 141 10.20 -12.97 12.50
N PRO A 142 9.63 -12.27 13.51
CA PRO A 142 8.80 -12.92 14.52
C PRO A 142 7.64 -13.69 13.90
N ALA A 143 7.32 -14.86 14.49
CA ALA A 143 6.14 -15.62 14.11
C ALA A 143 4.85 -14.80 14.32
N GLY A 144 3.91 -14.89 13.38
CA GLY A 144 2.63 -14.20 13.44
C GLY A 144 2.28 -13.40 12.19
N PRO A 145 1.23 -12.59 12.24
CA PRO A 145 0.83 -11.78 11.09
C PRO A 145 1.92 -10.77 10.71
N ARG A 146 2.13 -10.61 9.41
CA ARG A 146 3.10 -9.64 8.89
C ARG A 146 2.66 -8.22 9.25
N ARG A 147 3.46 -7.55 10.07
CA ARG A 147 3.27 -6.13 10.38
C ARG A 147 4.04 -5.25 9.41
N HIS A 148 3.45 -4.11 9.08
CA HIS A 148 4.07 -3.13 8.20
C HIS A 148 5.38 -2.60 8.81
N GLY A 149 6.47 -2.66 8.04
CA GLY A 149 7.78 -2.16 8.47
C GLY A 149 8.64 -3.10 9.32
N ASN A 150 8.15 -4.27 9.77
CA ASN A 150 8.97 -5.18 10.60
C ASN A 150 10.31 -5.55 9.94
N ALA A 151 10.30 -5.84 8.63
CA ALA A 151 11.53 -6.16 7.91
C ALA A 151 12.50 -4.95 7.85
N ASN A 152 11.96 -3.74 7.71
CA ASN A 152 12.75 -2.51 7.75
C ASN A 152 13.36 -2.32 9.15
N GLN A 153 12.57 -2.49 10.20
CA GLN A 153 13.03 -2.31 11.58
C GLN A 153 14.10 -3.33 11.95
N LEU A 154 13.87 -4.63 11.65
CA LEU A 154 14.85 -5.67 11.91
C LEU A 154 16.17 -5.41 11.17
N SER A 155 16.11 -5.14 9.86
CA SER A 155 17.30 -4.89 9.05
C SER A 155 18.03 -3.62 9.42
N SER A 156 17.33 -2.58 9.85
CA SER A 156 17.93 -1.32 10.28
C SER A 156 18.55 -1.43 11.68
N ALA A 157 17.93 -2.16 12.61
CA ALA A 157 18.51 -2.45 13.90
C ALA A 157 19.76 -3.33 13.75
N LEU A 158 19.70 -4.37 12.90
CA LEU A 158 20.88 -5.18 12.56
C LEU A 158 22.04 -4.32 11.99
N ALA A 159 21.71 -3.43 11.06
CA ALA A 159 22.67 -2.51 10.48
C ALA A 159 23.31 -1.61 11.54
N PHE A 160 22.49 -1.13 12.50
CA PHE A 160 23.00 -0.34 13.64
C PHE A 160 23.99 -1.13 14.49
N TYR A 161 23.63 -2.33 14.95
CA TYR A 161 24.51 -3.12 15.82
C TYR A 161 25.81 -3.53 15.12
N LEU A 162 25.75 -3.92 13.84
CA LEU A 162 26.95 -4.16 13.01
C LEU A 162 27.82 -2.90 12.87
N SER A 163 27.23 -1.71 12.80
CA SER A 163 27.98 -0.45 12.77
C SER A 163 28.69 -0.14 14.09
N GLN A 164 28.22 -0.71 15.20
CA GLN A 164 28.91 -0.63 16.50
C GLN A 164 30.09 -1.62 16.60
N GLY A 165 30.25 -2.54 15.66
CA GLY A 165 31.33 -3.53 15.60
C GLY A 165 30.95 -4.88 16.20
N GLU A 166 29.67 -5.13 16.42
CA GLU A 166 29.19 -6.44 16.88
C GLU A 166 29.36 -7.51 15.79
N GLU A 167 29.54 -8.75 16.19
CA GLU A 167 29.50 -9.90 15.28
C GLU A 167 28.06 -10.17 14.81
N ILE A 168 27.90 -10.82 13.65
CA ILE A 168 26.60 -10.96 12.98
C ILE A 168 25.54 -11.63 13.88
N ASP A 169 25.92 -12.69 14.59
CA ASP A 169 24.97 -13.44 15.44
C ASP A 169 24.49 -12.62 16.63
N ASP A 170 25.38 -11.89 17.30
CA ASP A 170 25.03 -11.01 18.43
C ASP A 170 24.20 -9.83 17.94
N ALA A 171 24.59 -9.20 16.84
CA ALA A 171 23.84 -8.10 16.21
C ALA A 171 22.42 -8.53 15.81
N MET A 172 22.25 -9.76 15.30
CA MET A 172 20.94 -10.32 14.95
C MET A 172 20.09 -10.56 16.20
N LEU A 173 20.68 -11.09 17.26
CA LEU A 173 19.99 -11.30 18.55
C LEU A 173 19.50 -9.97 19.14
N HIS A 174 20.35 -8.95 19.15
CA HIS A 174 19.99 -7.62 19.63
C HIS A 174 18.92 -6.97 18.75
N ALA A 175 19.03 -7.11 17.42
CA ALA A 175 18.02 -6.58 16.49
C ALA A 175 16.64 -7.23 16.69
N ARG A 176 16.57 -8.55 16.93
CA ARG A 176 15.33 -9.27 17.24
C ARG A 176 14.76 -8.84 18.59
N THR A 177 15.61 -8.65 19.59
CA THR A 177 15.21 -8.17 20.92
C THR A 177 14.60 -6.78 20.82
N TYR A 178 15.26 -5.87 20.10
CA TYR A 178 14.74 -4.52 19.85
C TYR A 178 13.36 -4.56 19.16
N LEU A 179 13.21 -5.36 18.11
CA LEU A 179 11.94 -5.51 17.40
C LEU A 179 10.82 -6.01 18.33
N GLY A 180 11.12 -6.93 19.26
CA GLY A 180 10.17 -7.45 20.23
C GLY A 180 9.71 -6.43 21.28
N GLN A 181 10.47 -5.36 21.50
CA GLN A 181 10.14 -4.28 22.44
C GLN A 181 9.31 -3.16 21.81
N LEU A 182 9.15 -3.15 20.48
CA LEU A 182 8.39 -2.10 19.81
C LEU A 182 6.89 -2.26 20.06
N PRO A 183 6.15 -1.14 20.30
CA PRO A 183 4.70 -1.18 20.49
C PRO A 183 3.98 -1.85 19.34
N ALA A 184 2.87 -2.54 19.64
CA ALA A 184 2.05 -3.21 18.63
C ALA A 184 1.40 -2.27 17.61
N ASP A 185 1.25 -0.99 17.94
CA ASP A 185 0.28 -0.06 17.33
C ASP A 185 0.87 0.93 16.34
N TYR A 186 1.83 0.52 15.54
CA TYR A 186 2.43 1.43 14.56
C TYR A 186 1.64 1.60 13.24
N ALA A 187 0.48 0.94 13.08
CA ALA A 187 -0.23 0.83 11.80
C ALA A 187 -1.77 0.90 11.85
N GLU A 188 -2.39 1.41 12.91
CA GLU A 188 -3.86 1.49 12.93
C GLU A 188 -4.38 2.81 12.36
N GLY A 189 -4.48 2.86 11.00
CA GLY A 189 -5.32 3.82 10.30
C GLY A 189 -6.79 3.37 10.14
N SER A 190 -7.27 2.45 10.99
CA SER A 190 -8.60 1.84 10.83
C SER A 190 -9.76 2.79 11.14
N SER A 191 -9.69 3.63 12.16
CA SER A 191 -10.83 4.45 12.62
C SER A 191 -11.31 5.48 11.59
N ARG A 192 -10.41 6.20 10.92
CA ARG A 192 -10.80 7.22 9.93
C ARG A 192 -11.42 6.60 8.67
N SER A 193 -10.95 5.44 8.25
CA SER A 193 -11.51 4.75 7.09
C SER A 193 -12.91 4.21 7.35
N GLU A 194 -13.16 3.67 8.54
CA GLU A 194 -14.48 3.20 8.96
C GLU A 194 -15.44 4.37 9.12
N GLU A 195 -15.00 5.47 9.73
CA GLU A 195 -15.81 6.69 9.85
C GLU A 195 -16.17 7.23 8.46
N LEU A 196 -15.20 7.35 7.54
CA LEU A 196 -15.46 7.80 6.18
C LEU A 196 -16.42 6.87 5.43
N TYR A 197 -16.31 5.55 5.62
CA TYR A 197 -17.25 4.61 5.02
C TYR A 197 -18.67 4.79 5.55
N ASN A 198 -18.84 5.00 6.85
CA ASN A 198 -20.15 5.27 7.46
C ASN A 198 -20.74 6.62 6.97
N GLN A 199 -19.91 7.65 6.85
CA GLN A 199 -20.30 8.93 6.25
C GLN A 199 -20.73 8.76 4.79
N PHE A 200 -20.02 7.92 4.02
CA PHE A 200 -20.40 7.58 2.64
C PHE A 200 -21.73 6.88 2.56
N LEU A 201 -22.01 5.89 3.42
CA LEU A 201 -23.33 5.22 3.48
C LEU A 201 -24.44 6.21 3.81
N SER A 202 -24.20 7.11 4.76
CA SER A 202 -25.16 8.17 5.14
C SER A 202 -25.42 9.14 3.98
N ALA A 203 -24.36 9.53 3.24
CA ALA A 203 -24.50 10.37 2.05
C ALA A 203 -25.27 9.64 0.93
N VAL A 204 -25.04 8.34 0.75
CA VAL A 204 -25.79 7.52 -0.23
C VAL A 204 -27.27 7.52 0.13
N GLU A 205 -27.65 7.28 1.40
CA GLU A 205 -29.05 7.34 1.84
C GLU A 205 -29.69 8.71 1.60
N LYS A 206 -28.94 9.79 1.76
CA LYS A 206 -29.43 11.15 1.57
C LYS A 206 -29.60 11.56 0.10
N TYR A 207 -28.74 11.05 -0.79
CA TYR A 207 -28.61 11.62 -2.14
C TYR A 207 -28.83 10.63 -3.30
N TYR A 208 -29.03 9.32 -3.06
CA TYR A 208 -29.14 8.28 -4.10
C TYR A 208 -30.21 8.58 -5.17
N ASN A 209 -31.25 9.35 -4.84
CA ASN A 209 -32.35 9.69 -5.73
C ASN A 209 -32.04 10.83 -6.72
N ARG A 210 -30.90 11.50 -6.55
CA ARG A 210 -30.47 12.64 -7.40
C ARG A 210 -29.11 12.41 -8.04
N TYR A 211 -28.22 11.74 -7.34
CA TYR A 211 -26.82 11.59 -7.75
C TYR A 211 -26.42 10.12 -7.73
N ALA A 212 -25.99 9.63 -8.90
CA ALA A 212 -25.51 8.26 -9.08
C ALA A 212 -24.01 8.20 -9.37
N ASP A 213 -23.33 9.34 -9.44
CA ASP A 213 -21.90 9.43 -9.77
C ASP A 213 -21.04 9.45 -8.50
N VAL A 214 -19.94 8.68 -8.52
CA VAL A 214 -19.00 8.57 -7.40
C VAL A 214 -18.31 9.90 -7.10
N SER A 215 -18.08 10.73 -8.12
CA SER A 215 -17.41 12.03 -7.95
C SER A 215 -18.19 12.95 -7.01
N PHE A 216 -19.53 13.00 -7.15
CA PHE A 216 -20.39 13.77 -6.26
C PHE A 216 -20.18 13.39 -4.78
N TYR A 217 -20.18 12.09 -4.47
CA TYR A 217 -20.00 11.62 -3.09
C TYR A 217 -18.58 11.87 -2.57
N ALA A 218 -17.60 11.78 -3.43
CA ALA A 218 -16.23 12.09 -3.06
C ALA A 218 -16.06 13.58 -2.72
N GLU A 219 -16.65 14.46 -3.51
CA GLU A 219 -16.69 15.93 -3.26
C GLU A 219 -17.44 16.26 -1.97
N GLU A 220 -18.63 15.68 -1.77
CA GLU A 220 -19.44 15.89 -0.54
C GLU A 220 -18.67 15.48 0.73
N LEU A 221 -17.81 14.46 0.63
CA LEU A 221 -16.99 13.95 1.73
C LEU A 221 -15.58 14.59 1.79
N ASN A 222 -15.29 15.57 0.92
CA ASN A 222 -13.98 16.22 0.82
C ASN A 222 -12.81 15.24 0.64
N VAL A 223 -12.99 14.22 -0.19
CA VAL A 223 -11.97 13.23 -0.53
C VAL A 223 -11.89 13.02 -2.04
N SER A 224 -10.81 12.40 -2.53
CA SER A 224 -10.75 11.98 -3.93
C SER A 224 -11.62 10.73 -4.19
N ALA A 225 -12.20 10.63 -5.40
CA ALA A 225 -12.93 9.43 -5.81
C ALA A 225 -12.06 8.16 -5.73
N ARG A 226 -10.77 8.28 -5.96
CA ARG A 226 -9.79 7.19 -5.81
C ARG A 226 -9.70 6.73 -4.35
N TYR A 227 -9.58 7.67 -3.41
CA TYR A 227 -9.52 7.35 -1.98
C TYR A 227 -10.82 6.74 -1.46
N LEU A 228 -11.97 7.30 -1.84
CA LEU A 228 -13.28 6.71 -1.53
C LEU A 228 -13.38 5.27 -2.08
N GLY A 229 -12.86 5.04 -3.30
CA GLY A 229 -12.77 3.72 -3.90
C GLY A 229 -11.89 2.73 -3.14
N GLN A 230 -10.80 3.19 -2.55
CA GLN A 230 -9.94 2.36 -1.69
C GLN A 230 -10.64 2.01 -0.37
N VAL A 231 -11.23 2.99 0.30
CA VAL A 231 -11.97 2.81 1.56
C VAL A 231 -13.10 1.79 1.38
N THR A 232 -13.94 1.95 0.37
CA THR A 232 -15.08 1.06 0.15
C THR A 232 -14.65 -0.36 -0.22
N ARG A 233 -13.60 -0.53 -1.02
CA ARG A 233 -13.05 -1.86 -1.32
C ARG A 233 -12.42 -2.51 -0.09
N ASN A 234 -11.71 -1.73 0.72
CA ASN A 234 -11.03 -2.25 1.90
C ASN A 234 -12.01 -2.73 2.99
N ILE A 235 -13.07 -1.95 3.24
CA ILE A 235 -14.02 -2.24 4.33
C ILE A 235 -15.12 -3.20 3.87
N ALA A 236 -15.67 -3.01 2.67
CA ALA A 236 -16.84 -3.74 2.21
C ALA A 236 -16.57 -4.69 1.02
N SER A 237 -15.32 -4.79 0.55
CA SER A 237 -14.92 -5.57 -0.64
C SER A 237 -15.71 -5.20 -1.91
N ARG A 238 -16.17 -3.94 -2.01
CA ARG A 238 -17.06 -3.44 -3.06
C ARG A 238 -16.61 -2.08 -3.56
N SER A 239 -17.01 -1.71 -4.79
CA SER A 239 -16.77 -0.36 -5.30
C SER A 239 -17.83 0.63 -4.77
N PRO A 240 -17.51 1.94 -4.65
CA PRO A 240 -18.51 2.96 -4.30
C PRO A 240 -19.71 2.94 -5.24
N LYS A 241 -19.45 2.77 -6.55
CA LYS A 241 -20.51 2.67 -7.56
C LYS A 241 -21.46 1.50 -7.30
N SER A 242 -20.92 0.35 -6.87
CA SER A 242 -21.74 -0.82 -6.53
C SER A 242 -22.65 -0.55 -5.33
N VAL A 243 -22.16 0.16 -4.31
CA VAL A 243 -22.94 0.54 -3.12
C VAL A 243 -24.09 1.47 -3.50
N ILE A 244 -23.80 2.52 -4.29
CA ILE A 244 -24.80 3.48 -4.78
C ILE A 244 -25.85 2.76 -5.63
N ASP A 245 -25.43 1.95 -6.58
CA ASP A 245 -26.32 1.24 -7.50
C ASP A 245 -27.24 0.27 -6.76
N GLU A 246 -26.75 -0.42 -5.74
CA GLU A 246 -27.59 -1.31 -4.92
C GLU A 246 -28.65 -0.54 -4.15
N ARG A 247 -28.31 0.62 -3.61
CA ARG A 247 -29.32 1.44 -2.92
C ARG A 247 -30.42 1.89 -3.88
N ILE A 248 -30.04 2.35 -5.07
CA ILE A 248 -30.99 2.72 -6.13
C ILE A 248 -31.87 1.53 -6.55
N ILE A 249 -31.27 0.35 -6.76
CA ILE A 249 -31.99 -0.88 -7.13
C ILE A 249 -32.95 -1.31 -6.01
N SER A 250 -32.55 -1.20 -4.76
CA SER A 250 -33.41 -1.49 -3.60
C SER A 250 -34.65 -0.61 -3.61
N GLU A 251 -34.48 0.70 -3.83
CA GLU A 251 -35.60 1.66 -3.91
C GLU A 251 -36.51 1.37 -5.09
N ILE A 252 -35.98 1.13 -6.28
CA ILE A 252 -36.78 0.74 -7.45
C ILE A 252 -37.59 -0.52 -7.13
N SER A 253 -36.99 -1.52 -6.54
CA SER A 253 -37.63 -2.78 -6.17
C SER A 253 -38.76 -2.56 -5.20
N THR A 254 -38.57 -1.73 -4.17
CA THR A 254 -39.61 -1.34 -3.20
C THR A 254 -40.78 -0.62 -3.87
N LEU A 255 -40.47 0.39 -4.68
CA LEU A 255 -41.51 1.14 -5.39
C LEU A 255 -42.34 0.29 -6.36
N LEU A 256 -41.70 -0.68 -7.03
CA LEU A 256 -42.34 -1.62 -7.94
C LEU A 256 -43.30 -2.58 -7.22
N SER A 257 -42.90 -3.08 -6.04
CA SER A 257 -43.69 -4.07 -5.28
C SER A 257 -44.74 -3.44 -4.42
N SER A 258 -44.48 -2.28 -3.79
CA SER A 258 -45.38 -1.64 -2.80
C SER A 258 -46.32 -0.59 -3.39
N THR A 259 -46.14 -0.15 -4.64
CA THR A 259 -46.92 0.92 -5.24
C THR A 259 -47.47 0.56 -6.62
N ASN A 260 -48.54 1.27 -7.03
CA ASN A 260 -49.09 1.22 -8.40
C ASN A 260 -48.52 2.30 -9.32
N ARG A 261 -47.44 3.01 -8.90
CA ARG A 261 -46.86 4.09 -9.69
C ARG A 261 -46.45 3.63 -11.09
N PRO A 262 -46.71 4.44 -12.13
CA PRO A 262 -46.17 4.22 -13.46
C PRO A 262 -44.64 4.22 -13.43
N LEU A 263 -44.01 3.37 -14.25
CA LEU A 263 -42.57 3.27 -14.31
C LEU A 263 -41.90 4.60 -14.74
N LYS A 264 -42.61 5.42 -15.51
CA LYS A 264 -42.19 6.78 -15.90
C LYS A 264 -42.03 7.68 -14.67
N ASP A 265 -42.96 7.62 -13.73
CA ASP A 265 -42.93 8.45 -12.52
C ASP A 265 -41.81 8.00 -11.56
N ILE A 266 -41.60 6.68 -11.45
CA ILE A 266 -40.49 6.11 -10.69
C ILE A 266 -39.17 6.60 -11.28
N ALA A 267 -39.02 6.58 -12.61
CA ALA A 267 -37.83 7.05 -13.29
C ALA A 267 -37.55 8.52 -12.97
N GLN A 268 -38.54 9.37 -13.05
CA GLN A 268 -38.44 10.79 -12.74
C GLN A 268 -38.08 11.04 -11.26
N THR A 269 -38.72 10.34 -10.35
CA THR A 269 -38.46 10.46 -8.89
C THR A 269 -37.02 10.10 -8.52
N LEU A 270 -36.41 9.14 -9.25
CA LEU A 270 -35.06 8.64 -8.99
C LEU A 270 -33.99 9.24 -9.91
N GLY A 271 -34.29 10.36 -10.59
CA GLY A 271 -33.35 11.11 -11.39
C GLY A 271 -32.91 10.43 -12.69
N PHE A 272 -33.64 9.43 -13.19
CA PHE A 272 -33.36 8.82 -14.49
C PHE A 272 -33.86 9.71 -15.63
N SER A 273 -33.02 9.85 -16.66
CA SER A 273 -33.36 10.66 -17.85
C SER A 273 -34.55 10.12 -18.64
N SER A 274 -34.92 8.86 -18.49
CA SER A 274 -36.07 8.22 -19.12
C SER A 274 -36.45 6.89 -18.46
N GLN A 275 -37.68 6.45 -18.69
CA GLN A 275 -38.13 5.10 -18.31
C GLN A 275 -37.27 4.01 -18.97
N ALA A 276 -36.82 4.20 -20.21
CA ALA A 276 -35.97 3.25 -20.92
C ALA A 276 -34.59 3.15 -20.25
N HIS A 277 -34.04 4.25 -19.73
CA HIS A 277 -32.80 4.27 -18.98
C HIS A 277 -32.94 3.48 -17.67
N LEU A 278 -33.98 3.73 -16.87
CA LEU A 278 -34.27 2.97 -15.66
C LEU A 278 -34.42 1.47 -15.99
N SER A 279 -35.17 1.10 -17.02
CA SER A 279 -35.42 -0.29 -17.39
C SER A 279 -34.13 -1.02 -17.74
N ARG A 280 -33.23 -0.39 -18.51
CA ARG A 280 -31.90 -0.97 -18.84
C ARG A 280 -31.04 -1.14 -17.58
N PHE A 281 -31.00 -0.12 -16.71
CA PHE A 281 -30.28 -0.14 -15.46
C PHE A 281 -30.76 -1.28 -14.56
N PHE A 282 -32.07 -1.39 -14.36
CA PHE A 282 -32.67 -2.41 -13.51
C PHE A 282 -32.42 -3.83 -14.05
N LYS A 283 -32.70 -4.04 -15.38
CA LYS A 283 -32.47 -5.35 -16.01
C LYS A 283 -31.00 -5.79 -15.93
N LYS A 284 -30.06 -4.85 -16.11
CA LYS A 284 -28.61 -5.15 -15.98
C LYS A 284 -28.26 -5.65 -14.58
N ARG A 285 -28.94 -5.19 -13.54
CA ARG A 285 -28.62 -5.53 -12.14
C ARG A 285 -29.45 -6.69 -11.58
N LYS A 286 -30.72 -6.82 -11.97
CA LYS A 286 -31.64 -7.85 -11.50
C LYS A 286 -31.82 -9.04 -12.45
N GLY A 287 -31.35 -8.94 -13.69
CA GLY A 287 -31.51 -9.98 -14.73
C GLY A 287 -32.90 -9.97 -15.42
N ILE A 288 -33.93 -9.37 -14.82
CA ILE A 288 -35.29 -9.29 -15.33
C ILE A 288 -35.72 -7.85 -15.48
N SER A 289 -36.73 -7.59 -16.34
CA SER A 289 -37.27 -6.23 -16.52
C SER A 289 -38.07 -5.76 -15.31
N PRO A 290 -38.22 -4.44 -15.10
CA PRO A 290 -39.09 -3.89 -14.07
C PRO A 290 -40.52 -4.40 -14.12
N SER A 291 -41.07 -4.60 -15.33
CA SER A 291 -42.41 -5.12 -15.53
C SER A 291 -42.58 -6.57 -15.08
N GLU A 292 -41.62 -7.42 -15.46
CA GLU A 292 -41.58 -8.81 -15.00
C GLU A 292 -41.38 -8.89 -13.48
N TYR A 293 -40.50 -8.06 -12.90
CA TYR A 293 -40.31 -7.96 -11.45
C TYR A 293 -41.58 -7.58 -10.74
N LYS A 294 -42.33 -6.57 -11.25
CA LYS A 294 -43.62 -6.13 -10.68
C LYS A 294 -44.66 -7.23 -10.67
N VAL A 295 -44.76 -8.03 -11.74
CA VAL A 295 -45.71 -9.17 -11.80
C VAL A 295 -45.33 -10.23 -10.76
N GLN A 296 -44.06 -10.58 -10.63
CA GLN A 296 -43.60 -11.62 -9.71
C GLN A 296 -43.74 -11.25 -8.23
N HIS A 297 -43.71 -9.96 -7.87
CA HIS A 297 -43.66 -9.49 -6.46
C HIS A 297 -44.91 -8.70 -6.01
N LYS A 298 -45.90 -8.56 -6.88
CA LYS A 298 -47.16 -7.84 -6.55
C LYS A 298 -48.17 -8.68 -5.73
N HIS A 299 -47.85 -9.93 -5.46
CA HIS A 299 -48.75 -10.90 -4.78
C HIS A 299 -48.20 -11.37 -3.43
N LYS A 300 -47.45 -10.52 -2.72
CA LYS A 300 -47.12 -10.77 -1.31
C LYS A 300 -47.58 -9.64 -0.42
#